data_f59583e91627fd390acbaf7c599df6ef
#
_entry.id   f59583e91627fd390acbaf7c599df6ef
#
_cell.length_a   1.000
_cell.length_b   1.000
_cell.length_c   1.000
_cell.angle_alpha   90.00
_cell.angle_beta   90.00
_cell.angle_gamma   90.00
#
_symmetry.space_group_name_H-M   'P 1'
#
loop_
_entity.id
_entity.type
_entity.pdbx_description
1 polymer ?
#
loop_
_entity_poly.entity_id
_entity_poly.type
_entity_poly.pdbx_seq_one_letter_code
_entity_poly.pdbx_strand_id
1 'polypeptide(L)'
;MGFKLGSEKRQIRNSSNTPIIRKNLEDGILGEANMDGSIYVDKSVPKDSALEKKVVAHESQHLKDMSSGSLSYTDDYVRYNGTTYPRRDGKIKYNGKWSTEGSNAFPWEKKAVKAEKNA
;
A
#
# COMPACT_ATOMS: atom_id res chain seq x y z
N MET A 1 0.31 -12.97 3.64
CA MET A 1 0.92 -11.65 3.85
C MET A 1 -0.11 -10.59 3.53
N GLY A 2 -0.27 -9.63 4.42
CA GLY A 2 -1.20 -8.55 4.21
C GLY A 2 -0.50 -7.22 3.94
N PHE A 3 -1.09 -6.43 3.08
CA PHE A 3 -0.67 -5.07 2.77
C PHE A 3 -1.89 -4.19 2.76
N LYS A 4 -1.71 -2.91 3.03
CA LYS A 4 -2.81 -1.97 2.92
C LYS A 4 -2.32 -0.58 2.50
N LEU A 5 -3.23 0.24 2.01
CA LEU A 5 -3.00 1.67 1.82
C LEU A 5 -3.26 2.37 3.15
N GLY A 6 -2.61 3.51 3.35
CA GLY A 6 -2.77 4.27 4.57
C GLY A 6 -4.10 4.99 4.67
N SER A 7 -4.22 5.85 5.67
CA SER A 7 -5.41 6.67 5.89
C SER A 7 -5.23 8.04 5.23
N GLU A 8 -6.31 8.62 4.72
CA GLU A 8 -6.30 9.97 4.17
C GLU A 8 -5.98 11.05 5.21
N LYS A 9 -6.02 10.71 6.50
CA LYS A 9 -5.68 11.64 7.57
C LYS A 9 -4.21 12.02 7.59
N ARG A 10 -3.35 11.24 6.94
CA ARG A 10 -1.92 11.52 6.85
C ARG A 10 -1.69 12.58 5.78
N GLN A 11 -0.90 13.58 6.12
CA GLN A 11 -0.64 14.70 5.23
C GLN A 11 0.47 14.38 4.24
N ILE A 12 0.34 14.87 3.01
CA ILE A 12 1.38 14.76 2.00
C ILE A 12 2.55 15.65 2.40
N ARG A 13 3.74 15.10 2.31
CA ARG A 13 4.99 15.82 2.58
C ARG A 13 5.79 15.98 1.30
N ASN A 14 6.44 17.12 1.17
CA ASN A 14 7.44 17.32 0.13
C ASN A 14 8.77 16.76 0.64
N SER A 15 9.02 15.49 0.35
CA SER A 15 10.25 14.84 0.72
C SER A 15 10.83 14.12 -0.50
N SER A 16 12.14 14.28 -0.71
CA SER A 16 12.86 13.55 -1.75
C SER A 16 13.21 12.13 -1.32
N ASN A 17 13.14 11.85 -0.01
CA ASN A 17 13.44 10.54 0.55
C ASN A 17 12.17 9.86 1.03
N THR A 18 12.10 8.55 0.84
CA THR A 18 10.99 7.75 1.35
C THR A 18 11.27 7.36 2.79
N PRO A 19 10.55 7.94 3.78
CA PRO A 19 10.72 7.53 5.16
C PRO A 19 10.15 6.12 5.36
N ILE A 20 10.95 5.25 5.95
CA ILE A 20 10.51 3.91 6.31
C ILE A 20 10.40 3.87 7.82
N ILE A 21 9.18 3.61 8.32
CA ILE A 21 8.87 3.67 9.74
C ILE A 21 8.40 2.29 10.18
N ARG A 22 9.07 1.74 11.18
CA ARG A 22 8.71 0.44 11.74
C ARG A 22 7.77 0.65 12.92
N LYS A 23 6.63 -0.03 12.89
CA LYS A 23 5.63 0.08 13.96
C LYS A 23 4.75 -1.15 13.96
N ASN A 24 3.92 -1.29 14.98
CA ASN A 24 2.94 -2.37 15.03
C ASN A 24 1.78 -2.01 14.10
N LEU A 25 1.56 -2.85 13.10
CA LEU A 25 0.40 -2.74 12.21
C LEU A 25 -0.68 -3.73 12.65
N GLU A 26 -1.83 -3.68 12.01
CA GLU A 26 -2.92 -4.62 12.28
C GLU A 26 -2.48 -6.05 11.99
N ASP A 27 -3.11 -7.02 12.66
CA ASP A 27 -2.80 -8.44 12.48
C ASP A 27 -2.84 -8.83 11.01
N GLY A 28 -1.76 -9.48 10.55
CA GLY A 28 -1.64 -9.94 9.18
C GLY A 28 -1.17 -8.88 8.19
N ILE A 29 -1.02 -7.62 8.60
CA ILE A 29 -0.54 -6.53 7.74
C ILE A 29 0.95 -6.33 7.94
N LEU A 30 1.73 -6.48 6.89
CA LEU A 30 3.19 -6.35 6.94
C LEU A 30 3.68 -4.97 6.48
N GLY A 31 2.92 -4.29 5.64
CA GLY A 31 3.31 -2.99 5.11
C GLY A 31 2.13 -2.11 4.77
N GLU A 32 2.40 -0.80 4.73
CA GLU A 32 1.39 0.22 4.42
C GLU A 32 2.06 1.36 3.69
N ALA A 33 1.51 1.74 2.53
CA ALA A 33 1.97 2.91 1.78
C ALA A 33 1.06 4.10 2.11
N ASN A 34 1.67 5.25 2.44
CA ASN A 34 0.95 6.42 2.91
C ASN A 34 1.04 7.59 1.94
N MET A 35 -0.02 8.39 1.89
CA MET A 35 -0.08 9.56 0.99
C MET A 35 0.95 10.65 1.34
N ASP A 36 1.51 10.63 2.54
CA ASP A 36 2.60 11.53 2.90
C ASP A 36 3.96 11.09 2.35
N GLY A 37 4.00 10.00 1.60
CA GLY A 37 5.23 9.45 1.02
C GLY A 37 5.97 8.49 1.94
N SER A 38 5.43 8.17 3.11
CA SER A 38 6.06 7.23 4.03
C SER A 38 5.59 5.80 3.80
N ILE A 39 6.44 4.85 4.22
CA ILE A 39 6.11 3.43 4.25
C ILE A 39 6.19 2.97 5.70
N TYR A 40 5.14 2.30 6.17
CA TYR A 40 5.17 1.61 7.45
C TYR A 40 5.48 0.14 7.21
N VAL A 41 6.38 -0.41 8.03
CA VAL A 41 6.72 -1.84 8.02
C VAL A 41 6.41 -2.38 9.40
N ASP A 42 5.70 -3.50 9.46
CA ASP A 42 5.36 -4.11 10.74
C ASP A 42 6.61 -4.59 11.48
N LYS A 43 6.63 -4.46 12.79
CA LYS A 43 7.78 -4.84 13.60
C LYS A 43 8.08 -6.33 13.55
N SER A 44 7.12 -7.17 13.16
CA SER A 44 7.34 -8.60 12.99
C SER A 44 8.24 -8.93 11.80
N VAL A 45 8.40 -8.01 10.86
CA VAL A 45 9.29 -8.19 9.70
C VAL A 45 10.73 -7.97 10.16
N PRO A 46 11.61 -8.98 10.06
CA PRO A 46 12.99 -8.80 10.52
C PRO A 46 13.72 -7.71 9.73
N LYS A 47 14.46 -6.87 10.46
CA LYS A 47 15.23 -5.79 9.85
C LYS A 47 16.33 -6.38 8.96
N ASP A 48 16.54 -5.75 7.80
CA ASP A 48 17.55 -6.15 6.80
C ASP A 48 17.33 -7.53 6.21
N SER A 49 16.14 -8.09 6.37
CA SER A 49 15.78 -9.40 5.82
C SER A 49 15.33 -9.31 4.36
N ALA A 50 15.31 -10.45 3.69
CA ALA A 50 14.73 -10.55 2.34
C ALA A 50 13.24 -10.18 2.36
N LEU A 51 12.54 -10.51 3.44
CA LEU A 51 11.12 -10.15 3.58
C LEU A 51 10.95 -8.63 3.65
N GLU A 52 11.79 -7.93 4.42
CA GLU A 52 11.74 -6.48 4.48
C GLU A 52 11.94 -5.85 3.10
N LYS A 53 12.88 -6.35 2.32
CA LYS A 53 13.12 -5.85 0.96
C LYS A 53 11.88 -6.00 0.08
N LYS A 54 11.19 -7.13 0.19
CA LYS A 54 9.96 -7.38 -0.56
C LYS A 54 8.83 -6.45 -0.12
N VAL A 55 8.67 -6.26 1.18
CA VAL A 55 7.65 -5.35 1.72
C VAL A 55 7.91 -3.92 1.24
N VAL A 56 9.14 -3.46 1.35
CA VAL A 56 9.51 -2.11 0.91
C VAL A 56 9.30 -1.95 -0.60
N ALA A 57 9.68 -2.95 -1.41
CA ALA A 57 9.47 -2.91 -2.86
C ALA A 57 7.98 -2.85 -3.22
N HIS A 58 7.15 -3.62 -2.52
CA HIS A 58 5.70 -3.62 -2.70
C HIS A 58 5.11 -2.23 -2.44
N GLU A 59 5.41 -1.67 -1.27
CA GLU A 59 4.88 -0.37 -0.90
C GLU A 59 5.47 0.76 -1.74
N SER A 60 6.73 0.65 -2.14
CA SER A 60 7.37 1.64 -3.02
C SER A 60 6.68 1.72 -4.39
N GLN A 61 6.17 0.60 -4.90
CA GLN A 61 5.41 0.61 -6.15
C GLN A 61 4.11 1.39 -5.97
N HIS A 62 3.43 1.25 -4.83
CA HIS A 62 2.24 2.06 -4.55
C HIS A 62 2.59 3.55 -4.50
N LEU A 63 3.71 3.91 -3.87
CA LEU A 63 4.14 5.31 -3.82
C LEU A 63 4.44 5.87 -5.22
N LYS A 64 5.03 5.07 -6.10
CA LYS A 64 5.25 5.47 -7.50
C LYS A 64 3.92 5.76 -8.19
N ASP A 65 2.95 4.88 -8.02
CA ASP A 65 1.64 5.04 -8.64
C ASP A 65 0.89 6.25 -8.06
N MET A 66 1.05 6.53 -6.77
CA MET A 66 0.49 7.73 -6.15
C MET A 66 1.17 9.00 -6.69
N SER A 67 2.49 8.98 -6.81
CA SER A 67 3.26 10.11 -7.30
C SER A 67 2.92 10.45 -8.76
N SER A 68 2.66 9.44 -9.58
CA SER A 68 2.30 9.63 -10.99
C SER A 68 0.83 10.01 -11.19
N GLY A 69 0.01 9.92 -10.13
CA GLY A 69 -1.41 10.19 -10.20
C GLY A 69 -2.26 8.98 -10.61
N SER A 70 -1.64 7.83 -10.86
CA SER A 70 -2.38 6.61 -11.24
C SER A 70 -3.18 6.04 -10.09
N LEU A 71 -2.70 6.20 -8.87
CA LEU A 71 -3.32 5.66 -7.66
C LEU A 71 -3.54 6.77 -6.65
N SER A 72 -4.75 6.86 -6.11
CA SER A 72 -5.06 7.72 -4.99
C SER A 72 -6.12 7.05 -4.13
N TYR A 73 -6.26 7.50 -2.89
CA TYR A 73 -7.27 6.93 -2.02
C TYR A 73 -7.71 7.92 -0.94
N THR A 74 -8.92 7.67 -0.44
CA THR A 74 -9.42 8.26 0.80
C THR A 74 -9.81 7.11 1.71
N ASP A 75 -10.38 7.40 2.87
CA ASP A 75 -10.90 6.35 3.73
C ASP A 75 -12.11 5.64 3.09
N ASP A 76 -12.77 6.27 2.12
CA ASP A 76 -14.01 5.80 1.53
C ASP A 76 -13.86 5.16 0.15
N TYR A 77 -12.72 5.37 -0.53
CA TYR A 77 -12.52 4.80 -1.86
C TYR A 77 -11.05 4.71 -2.23
N VAL A 78 -10.78 3.88 -3.24
CA VAL A 78 -9.50 3.84 -3.95
C VAL A 78 -9.79 4.20 -5.40
N ARG A 79 -8.98 5.07 -5.96
CA ARG A 79 -9.07 5.46 -7.37
C ARG A 79 -7.83 5.01 -8.10
N TYR A 80 -8.03 4.24 -9.17
CA TYR A 80 -6.91 3.71 -9.95
C TYR A 80 -7.19 3.90 -11.43
N ASN A 81 -6.26 4.58 -12.12
CA ASN A 81 -6.39 4.90 -13.55
C ASN A 81 -7.75 5.53 -13.90
N GLY A 82 -8.24 6.42 -13.04
CA GLY A 82 -9.49 7.15 -13.26
C GLY A 82 -10.75 6.42 -12.83
N THR A 83 -10.66 5.17 -12.40
CA THR A 83 -11.81 4.41 -11.90
C THR A 83 -11.82 4.40 -10.38
N THR A 84 -12.98 4.65 -9.79
CA THR A 84 -13.15 4.72 -8.34
C THR A 84 -13.79 3.43 -7.82
N TYR A 85 -13.18 2.86 -6.77
CA TYR A 85 -13.63 1.62 -6.13
C TYR A 85 -13.95 1.91 -4.67
N PRO A 86 -15.17 1.59 -4.19
CA PRO A 86 -15.52 1.82 -2.78
C PRO A 86 -14.61 1.08 -1.81
N ARG A 87 -14.30 1.73 -0.69
CA ARG A 87 -13.43 1.20 0.36
C ARG A 87 -14.16 1.30 1.69
N ARG A 88 -14.22 0.18 2.43
CA ARG A 88 -14.92 0.14 3.70
C ARG A 88 -14.48 -1.07 4.53
N ASP A 89 -14.22 -0.85 5.80
CA ASP A 89 -13.93 -1.92 6.77
C ASP A 89 -12.78 -2.85 6.33
N GLY A 90 -11.72 -2.27 5.78
CA GLY A 90 -10.55 -3.04 5.32
C GLY A 90 -10.80 -3.81 4.03
N LYS A 91 -11.85 -3.48 3.30
CA LYS A 91 -12.21 -4.11 2.03
C LYS A 91 -12.41 -3.08 0.94
N ILE A 92 -12.21 -3.53 -0.30
CA ILE A 92 -12.42 -2.70 -1.49
C ILE A 92 -13.35 -3.46 -2.44
N LYS A 93 -14.36 -2.75 -2.97
CA LYS A 93 -15.30 -3.35 -3.92
C LYS A 93 -14.72 -3.25 -5.33
N TYR A 94 -14.37 -4.40 -5.90
CA TYR A 94 -13.78 -4.51 -7.22
C TYR A 94 -14.57 -5.50 -8.05
N ASN A 95 -15.02 -5.09 -9.23
CA ASN A 95 -15.86 -5.91 -10.10
C ASN A 95 -17.10 -6.46 -9.39
N GLY A 96 -17.72 -5.62 -8.57
CA GLY A 96 -18.95 -5.98 -7.85
C GLY A 96 -18.74 -6.85 -6.61
N LYS A 97 -17.49 -7.13 -6.25
CA LYS A 97 -17.16 -8.00 -5.11
C LYS A 97 -16.28 -7.29 -4.09
N TRP A 98 -16.64 -7.39 -2.82
CA TRP A 98 -15.80 -6.90 -1.73
C TRP A 98 -14.67 -7.88 -1.46
N SER A 99 -13.44 -7.40 -1.50
CA SER A 99 -12.25 -8.20 -1.21
C SER A 99 -11.35 -7.47 -0.23
N THR A 100 -10.61 -8.22 0.58
CA THR A 100 -9.70 -7.65 1.57
C THR A 100 -8.62 -6.81 0.89
N GLU A 101 -8.27 -5.67 1.48
CA GLU A 101 -7.16 -4.84 1.01
C GLU A 101 -5.89 -5.67 0.91
N GLY A 102 -5.09 -5.39 -0.12
CA GLY A 102 -3.89 -6.17 -0.39
C GLY A 102 -4.13 -7.40 -1.24
N SER A 103 -5.38 -7.71 -1.58
CA SER A 103 -5.70 -8.85 -2.44
C SER A 103 -5.07 -8.70 -3.82
N ASN A 104 -4.51 -9.80 -4.34
CA ASN A 104 -3.96 -9.85 -5.69
C ASN A 104 -5.02 -9.74 -6.79
N ALA A 105 -6.31 -9.70 -6.43
CA ALA A 105 -7.36 -9.43 -7.40
C ALA A 105 -7.30 -8.01 -7.95
N PHE A 106 -6.74 -7.07 -7.18
CA PHE A 106 -6.67 -5.67 -7.59
C PHE A 106 -5.48 -5.41 -8.52
N PRO A 107 -5.65 -4.64 -9.61
CA PRO A 107 -4.55 -4.37 -10.55
C PRO A 107 -3.36 -3.65 -9.90
N TRP A 108 -3.61 -2.73 -8.96
CA TRP A 108 -2.51 -2.04 -8.25
C TRP A 108 -1.73 -2.98 -7.34
N GLU A 109 -2.37 -4.00 -6.78
CA GLU A 109 -1.69 -5.01 -5.96
C GLU A 109 -0.91 -5.99 -6.83
N LYS A 110 -1.45 -6.39 -7.97
CA LYS A 110 -0.71 -7.24 -8.93
C LYS A 110 0.60 -6.57 -9.35
N LYS A 111 0.56 -5.28 -9.60
CA LYS A 111 1.75 -4.51 -9.98
C LYS A 111 2.77 -4.45 -8.85
N ALA A 112 2.29 -4.28 -7.61
CA ALA A 112 3.15 -4.23 -6.44
C ALA A 112 3.78 -5.61 -6.14
N VAL A 113 3.02 -6.69 -6.30
CA VAL A 113 3.54 -8.05 -6.15
C VAL A 113 4.64 -8.33 -7.19
N LYS A 114 4.45 -7.84 -8.41
CA LYS A 114 5.47 -7.96 -9.45
C LYS A 114 6.75 -7.23 -9.05
N ALA A 115 6.64 -6.07 -8.40
CA ALA A 115 7.79 -5.33 -7.91
C ALA A 115 8.57 -6.10 -6.83
N GLU A 116 7.87 -6.88 -5.99
CA GLU A 116 8.52 -7.72 -4.98
C GLU A 116 9.51 -8.71 -5.58
N LYS A 117 9.21 -9.23 -6.77
CA LYS A 117 10.05 -10.24 -7.44
C LYS A 117 11.37 -9.67 -7.92
N ASN A 118 11.46 -8.35 -8.04
CA ASN A 118 12.67 -7.64 -8.48
C ASN A 118 13.45 -7.03 -7.30
N ALA A 119 13.03 -7.33 -6.10
CA ALA A 119 13.65 -6.79 -4.89
C ALA A 119 14.92 -7.55 -4.49
#